data_5b6d4abe287cc283fd79fb61a5bb7aac
#
_entry.id   5b6d4abe287cc283fd79fb61a5bb7aac
#
_cell.length_a   1.000
_cell.length_b   1.000
_cell.length_c   1.000
_cell.angle_alpha   90.00
_cell.angle_beta   90.00
_cell.angle_gamma   90.00
#
_symmetry.space_group_name_H-M   'P 1'
#
loop_
_entity.id
_entity.type
_entity.pdbx_description
1 polymer ?
#
loop_
_entity_poly.entity_id
_entity_poly.type
_entity_poly.pdbx_seq_one_letter_code
_entity_poly.pdbx_strand_id
1 'polypeptide(L)'
;ANAGSGKTKVLIDRVARLLLDGVQPEQILCLTYTKAAAAEMKNRLFDRLGKWAMLADQELNFSLLEMGVHTQLGTEELKKARTLFARAIEVPGGLKIQTIHAFCASLLRKFPLEAGISPQFRELDERGQRELYLKVLELISKDKLTQESFEHFLKIANASNWEEIILKIVSKRHVFSKNKSRVEILEAFNLNSNVSIDDDISAHFEQNTLNLIRMISDCLKKSS
;
A
#
# COMPACT_ATOMS: atom_id res chain seq x y z
N ALA A 1 6.47 -13.94 -2.17
CA ALA A 1 6.55 -14.74 -0.95
C ALA A 1 5.73 -16.01 -1.17
N ASN A 2 6.38 -17.19 -1.13
CA ASN A 2 5.68 -18.45 -1.39
C ASN A 2 4.59 -18.68 -0.34
N ALA A 3 3.36 -18.87 -0.78
CA ALA A 3 2.26 -19.37 0.03
C ALA A 3 2.64 -20.76 0.56
N GLY A 4 2.39 -21.05 1.85
CA GLY A 4 2.69 -22.37 2.44
C GLY A 4 4.04 -22.50 3.16
N SER A 5 4.90 -21.49 3.17
CA SER A 5 6.25 -21.55 3.80
C SER A 5 6.25 -21.51 5.35
N GLY A 6 5.10 -21.71 6.02
CA GLY A 6 5.02 -21.74 7.49
C GLY A 6 5.25 -20.42 8.22
N LYS A 7 5.46 -19.31 7.51
CA LYS A 7 5.75 -17.98 8.11
C LYS A 7 4.71 -17.53 9.13
N THR A 8 3.44 -17.68 8.80
CA THR A 8 2.34 -17.30 9.72
C THR A 8 2.37 -18.16 10.98
N LYS A 9 2.69 -19.47 10.87
CA LYS A 9 2.86 -20.35 12.03
C LYS A 9 3.98 -19.83 12.94
N VAL A 10 5.16 -19.54 12.37
CA VAL A 10 6.33 -19.05 13.14
C VAL A 10 6.02 -17.73 13.84
N LEU A 11 5.28 -16.81 13.18
CA LEU A 11 4.86 -15.54 13.81
C LEU A 11 3.89 -15.78 14.98
N ILE A 12 2.92 -16.66 14.80
CA ILE A 12 1.97 -17.02 15.87
C ILE A 12 2.70 -17.66 17.04
N ASP A 13 3.63 -18.58 16.77
CA ASP A 13 4.47 -19.23 17.77
C ASP A 13 5.30 -18.21 18.54
N ARG A 14 5.84 -17.21 17.86
CA ARG A 14 6.59 -16.12 18.49
C ARG A 14 5.71 -15.26 19.40
N VAL A 15 4.51 -14.87 18.93
CA VAL A 15 3.56 -14.09 19.77
C VAL A 15 3.16 -14.88 21.00
N ALA A 16 2.81 -16.15 20.83
CA ALA A 16 2.45 -17.02 21.94
C ALA A 16 3.58 -17.16 22.97
N ARG A 17 4.84 -17.30 22.54
CA ARG A 17 6.01 -17.31 23.43
C ARG A 17 6.18 -15.99 24.18
N LEU A 18 6.08 -14.85 23.50
CA LEU A 18 6.17 -13.54 24.18
C LEU A 18 5.10 -13.39 25.27
N LEU A 19 3.88 -13.87 25.03
CA LEU A 19 2.82 -13.87 26.02
C LEU A 19 3.15 -14.81 27.19
N LEU A 20 3.73 -15.99 26.94
CA LEU A 20 4.20 -16.92 27.98
C LEU A 20 5.30 -16.30 28.83
N ASP A 21 6.26 -15.61 28.20
CA ASP A 21 7.35 -14.89 28.85
C ASP A 21 6.88 -13.70 29.68
N GLY A 22 5.56 -13.39 29.63
CA GLY A 22 4.92 -12.36 30.45
C GLY A 22 4.84 -11.01 29.81
N VAL A 23 5.19 -10.87 28.51
CA VAL A 23 4.97 -9.63 27.76
C VAL A 23 3.48 -9.33 27.71
N GLN A 24 3.10 -8.09 28.02
CA GLN A 24 1.70 -7.72 28.01
C GLN A 24 1.17 -7.68 26.57
N PRO A 25 -0.07 -8.15 26.32
CA PRO A 25 -0.64 -8.19 24.99
C PRO A 25 -0.65 -6.82 24.28
N GLU A 26 -0.81 -5.73 25.05
CA GLU A 26 -0.81 -4.35 24.54
C GLU A 26 0.55 -3.90 24.00
N GLN A 27 1.62 -4.55 24.43
CA GLN A 27 3.00 -4.26 23.99
C GLN A 27 3.38 -5.01 22.71
N ILE A 28 2.53 -5.94 22.26
CA ILE A 28 2.78 -6.73 21.06
C ILE A 28 2.03 -6.11 19.87
N LEU A 29 2.78 -5.68 18.86
CA LEU A 29 2.23 -5.17 17.60
C LEU A 29 2.58 -6.11 16.45
N CYS A 30 1.56 -6.64 15.78
CA CYS A 30 1.71 -7.45 14.57
C CYS A 30 1.15 -6.70 13.38
N LEU A 31 1.97 -6.47 12.37
CA LEU A 31 1.58 -5.77 11.15
C LEU A 31 1.48 -6.74 9.98
N THR A 32 0.41 -6.61 9.22
CA THR A 32 0.14 -7.39 8.00
C THR A 32 -0.15 -6.46 6.83
N TYR A 33 -0.16 -7.01 5.63
CA TYR A 33 -0.47 -6.24 4.42
C TYR A 33 -1.98 -6.16 4.15
N THR A 34 -2.74 -7.23 4.46
CA THR A 34 -4.17 -7.33 4.18
C THR A 34 -5.00 -7.53 5.44
N LYS A 35 -6.24 -7.06 5.41
CA LYS A 35 -7.20 -7.28 6.49
C LYS A 35 -7.47 -8.77 6.71
N ALA A 36 -7.54 -9.55 5.62
CA ALA A 36 -7.73 -11.00 5.69
C ALA A 36 -6.58 -11.70 6.43
N ALA A 37 -5.31 -11.34 6.14
CA ALA A 37 -4.16 -11.90 6.83
C ALA A 37 -4.13 -11.52 8.33
N ALA A 38 -4.54 -10.30 8.67
CA ALA A 38 -4.65 -9.87 10.07
C ALA A 38 -5.71 -10.69 10.82
N ALA A 39 -6.89 -10.87 10.22
CA ALA A 39 -7.97 -11.67 10.79
C ALA A 39 -7.57 -13.15 10.95
N GLU A 40 -6.96 -13.73 9.91
CA GLU A 40 -6.45 -15.10 9.95
C GLU A 40 -5.42 -15.30 11.07
N MET A 41 -4.45 -14.40 11.17
CA MET A 41 -3.43 -14.46 12.22
C MET A 41 -4.06 -14.37 13.62
N LYS A 42 -5.02 -13.46 13.80
CA LYS A 42 -5.76 -13.30 15.06
C LYS A 42 -6.53 -14.57 15.42
N ASN A 43 -7.29 -15.14 14.48
CA ASN A 43 -8.07 -16.36 14.70
C ASN A 43 -7.15 -17.54 15.07
N ARG A 44 -6.08 -17.76 14.32
CA ARG A 44 -5.12 -18.83 14.61
C ARG A 44 -4.45 -18.69 15.98
N LEU A 45 -4.15 -17.46 16.39
CA LEU A 45 -3.61 -17.22 17.73
C LEU A 45 -4.64 -17.56 18.81
N PHE A 46 -5.87 -17.10 18.68
CA PHE A 46 -6.95 -17.42 19.62
C PHE A 46 -7.27 -18.90 19.65
N ASP A 47 -7.32 -19.58 18.51
CA ASP A 47 -7.52 -21.03 18.42
C ASP A 47 -6.44 -21.80 19.21
N ARG A 48 -5.18 -21.34 19.10
CA ARG A 48 -4.07 -21.95 19.83
C ARG A 48 -4.19 -21.72 21.32
N LEU A 49 -4.37 -20.46 21.76
CA LEU A 49 -4.50 -20.13 23.18
C LEU A 49 -5.72 -20.79 23.81
N GLY A 50 -6.83 -20.88 23.06
CA GLY A 50 -8.03 -21.59 23.48
C GLY A 50 -7.81 -23.09 23.65
N LYS A 51 -7.06 -23.74 22.75
CA LYS A 51 -6.64 -25.13 22.90
C LYS A 51 -5.81 -25.33 24.18
N TRP A 52 -4.84 -24.46 24.44
CA TRP A 52 -4.02 -24.53 25.65
C TRP A 52 -4.85 -24.43 26.95
N ALA A 53 -5.91 -23.63 26.94
CA ALA A 53 -6.80 -23.52 28.08
C ALA A 53 -7.51 -24.84 28.42
N MET A 54 -7.68 -25.74 27.44
CA MET A 54 -8.44 -26.99 27.55
C MET A 54 -7.58 -28.25 27.66
N LEU A 55 -6.29 -28.19 27.32
CA LEU A 55 -5.40 -29.37 27.32
C LEU A 55 -5.03 -29.82 28.72
N ALA A 56 -4.87 -31.14 28.91
CA ALA A 56 -4.26 -31.71 30.10
C ALA A 56 -2.78 -31.33 30.22
N ASP A 57 -2.22 -31.43 31.45
CA ASP A 57 -0.83 -30.95 31.69
C ASP A 57 0.22 -31.58 30.78
N GLN A 58 0.12 -32.88 30.52
CA GLN A 58 1.06 -33.60 29.67
C GLN A 58 0.98 -33.13 28.21
N GLU A 59 -0.23 -32.98 27.67
CA GLU A 59 -0.47 -32.53 26.29
C GLU A 59 -0.08 -31.07 26.12
N LEU A 60 -0.34 -30.22 27.13
CA LEU A 60 0.06 -28.82 27.12
C LEU A 60 1.59 -28.70 27.12
N ASN A 61 2.29 -29.43 27.97
CA ASN A 61 3.76 -29.48 27.98
C ASN A 61 4.31 -29.90 26.60
N PHE A 62 3.76 -30.94 25.98
CA PHE A 62 4.15 -31.38 24.66
C PHE A 62 3.95 -30.27 23.62
N SER A 63 2.81 -29.60 23.61
CA SER A 63 2.51 -28.49 22.71
C SER A 63 3.46 -27.30 22.89
N LEU A 64 3.90 -27.03 24.11
CA LEU A 64 4.84 -25.96 24.43
C LEU A 64 6.27 -26.32 23.99
N LEU A 65 6.68 -27.59 24.16
CA LEU A 65 7.96 -28.10 23.68
C LEU A 65 8.08 -28.01 22.15
N GLU A 66 7.00 -28.36 21.41
CA GLU A 66 6.97 -28.21 19.96
C GLU A 66 7.18 -26.76 19.48
N MET A 67 6.84 -25.77 20.28
CA MET A 67 7.10 -24.37 19.97
C MET A 67 8.54 -23.93 20.30
N GLY A 68 9.36 -24.79 20.84
CA GLY A 68 10.74 -24.50 21.22
C GLY A 68 10.88 -23.90 22.62
N VAL A 69 9.96 -24.20 23.53
CA VAL A 69 10.17 -24.02 24.97
C VAL A 69 11.05 -25.19 25.43
N HIS A 70 12.31 -24.90 25.75
CA HIS A 70 13.35 -25.94 25.95
C HIS A 70 13.35 -26.60 27.32
N THR A 71 12.47 -26.21 28.22
CA THR A 71 12.36 -26.75 29.58
C THR A 71 10.96 -27.27 29.84
N GLN A 72 10.85 -28.40 30.55
CA GLN A 72 9.57 -28.82 31.12
C GLN A 72 9.07 -27.74 32.07
N LEU A 73 7.88 -27.24 31.79
CA LEU A 73 7.28 -26.19 32.61
C LEU A 73 6.65 -26.80 33.87
N GLY A 74 6.80 -26.11 34.99
CA GLY A 74 6.18 -26.46 36.23
C GLY A 74 4.66 -26.17 36.24
N THR A 75 3.99 -26.57 37.30
CA THR A 75 2.52 -26.42 37.43
C THR A 75 2.08 -24.94 37.33
N GLU A 76 2.87 -24.01 37.82
CA GLU A 76 2.53 -22.57 37.79
C GLU A 76 2.66 -22.00 36.36
N GLU A 77 3.67 -22.41 35.61
CA GLU A 77 3.79 -21.99 34.20
C GLU A 77 2.67 -22.54 33.32
N LEU A 78 2.26 -23.79 33.57
CA LEU A 78 1.10 -24.39 32.89
C LEU A 78 -0.21 -23.67 33.22
N LYS A 79 -0.44 -23.29 34.48
CA LYS A 79 -1.58 -22.44 34.86
C LYS A 79 -1.51 -21.10 34.13
N LYS A 80 -0.35 -20.46 34.10
CA LYS A 80 -0.13 -19.21 33.38
C LYS A 80 -0.47 -19.36 31.89
N ALA A 81 0.00 -20.42 31.23
CA ALA A 81 -0.31 -20.69 29.83
C ALA A 81 -1.82 -20.78 29.57
N ARG A 82 -2.56 -21.46 30.46
CA ARG A 82 -4.04 -21.55 30.35
C ARG A 82 -4.76 -20.22 30.49
N THR A 83 -4.23 -19.28 31.27
CA THR A 83 -4.84 -17.95 31.46
C THR A 83 -4.58 -17.00 30.28
N LEU A 84 -3.67 -17.33 29.36
CA LEU A 84 -3.31 -16.45 28.24
C LEU A 84 -4.49 -16.18 27.31
N PHE A 85 -5.38 -17.15 27.11
CA PHE A 85 -6.57 -16.97 26.30
C PHE A 85 -7.49 -15.87 26.87
N ALA A 86 -7.82 -15.96 28.16
CA ALA A 86 -8.62 -14.95 28.83
C ALA A 86 -7.95 -13.57 28.78
N ARG A 87 -6.65 -13.51 29.13
CA ARG A 87 -5.87 -12.27 29.09
C ARG A 87 -5.85 -11.65 27.68
N ALA A 88 -5.74 -12.46 26.63
CA ALA A 88 -5.73 -11.95 25.25
C ALA A 88 -7.09 -11.43 24.78
N ILE A 89 -8.22 -11.97 25.30
CA ILE A 89 -9.57 -11.49 25.01
C ILE A 89 -9.89 -10.21 25.77
N GLU A 90 -9.45 -10.12 27.02
CA GLU A 90 -9.75 -9.00 27.93
C GLU A 90 -8.97 -7.71 27.59
N VAL A 91 -8.06 -7.76 26.61
CA VAL A 91 -7.28 -6.57 26.22
C VAL A 91 -8.18 -5.43 25.72
N PRO A 92 -8.13 -4.26 26.35
CA PRO A 92 -8.88 -3.09 25.87
C PRO A 92 -8.51 -2.74 24.44
N GLY A 93 -9.50 -2.77 23.53
CA GLY A 93 -9.27 -2.55 22.09
C GLY A 93 -8.72 -3.77 21.33
N GLY A 94 -8.54 -4.93 22.02
CA GLY A 94 -8.07 -6.18 21.44
C GLY A 94 -6.57 -6.23 21.13
N LEU A 95 -6.10 -7.39 20.71
CA LEU A 95 -4.72 -7.56 20.28
C LEU A 95 -4.41 -6.68 19.05
N LYS A 96 -3.26 -6.00 19.07
CA LYS A 96 -2.82 -5.11 17.98
C LYS A 96 -2.28 -5.91 16.77
N ILE A 97 -3.12 -6.79 16.22
CA ILE A 97 -2.88 -7.52 14.98
C ILE A 97 -3.68 -6.81 13.89
N GLN A 98 -3.02 -6.04 13.04
CA GLN A 98 -3.69 -5.11 12.13
C GLN A 98 -2.86 -4.86 10.86
N THR A 99 -3.47 -4.21 9.87
CA THR A 99 -2.74 -3.79 8.67
C THR A 99 -1.87 -2.57 8.97
N ILE A 100 -0.83 -2.37 8.14
CA ILE A 100 0.03 -1.17 8.22
C ILE A 100 -0.83 0.11 8.12
N HIS A 101 -1.80 0.15 7.21
CA HIS A 101 -2.71 1.30 7.06
C HIS A 101 -3.53 1.55 8.32
N ALA A 102 -4.12 0.51 8.91
CA ALA A 102 -4.88 0.65 10.16
C ALA A 102 -4.01 1.13 11.32
N PHE A 103 -2.75 0.68 11.39
CA PHE A 103 -1.78 1.19 12.35
C PHE A 103 -1.49 2.68 12.14
N CYS A 104 -1.16 3.09 10.91
CA CYS A 104 -0.94 4.49 10.57
C CYS A 104 -2.14 5.38 10.92
N ALA A 105 -3.35 4.94 10.57
CA ALA A 105 -4.58 5.64 10.92
C ALA A 105 -4.79 5.76 12.44
N SER A 106 -4.48 4.69 13.19
CA SER A 106 -4.57 4.71 14.66
C SER A 106 -3.56 5.68 15.28
N LEU A 107 -2.37 5.78 14.70
CA LEU A 107 -1.33 6.71 15.12
C LEU A 107 -1.74 8.16 14.85
N LEU A 108 -2.24 8.44 13.64
CA LEU A 108 -2.74 9.76 13.25
C LEU A 108 -3.90 10.24 14.15
N ARG A 109 -4.78 9.32 14.58
CA ARG A 109 -5.85 9.66 15.54
C ARG A 109 -5.34 9.97 16.95
N LYS A 110 -4.16 9.48 17.32
CA LYS A 110 -3.54 9.81 18.60
C LYS A 110 -2.82 11.15 18.60
N PHE A 111 -2.29 11.55 17.46
CA PHE A 111 -1.48 12.76 17.27
C PHE A 111 -2.03 13.64 16.14
N PRO A 112 -3.33 14.02 16.19
CA PRO A 112 -3.96 14.76 15.09
C PRO A 112 -3.41 16.17 14.92
N LEU A 113 -3.02 16.83 16.01
CA LEU A 113 -2.48 18.20 15.99
C LEU A 113 -1.11 18.22 15.32
N GLU A 114 -0.23 17.31 15.69
CA GLU A 114 1.11 17.16 15.11
C GLU A 114 1.06 16.78 13.64
N ALA A 115 0.05 16.01 13.25
CA ALA A 115 -0.18 15.64 11.86
C ALA A 115 -0.91 16.72 11.04
N GLY A 116 -1.43 17.78 11.69
CA GLY A 116 -2.21 18.83 11.02
C GLY A 116 -3.52 18.33 10.39
N ILE A 117 -4.14 17.30 10.96
CA ILE A 117 -5.38 16.69 10.43
C ILE A 117 -6.52 16.74 11.44
N SER A 118 -7.75 16.69 10.95
CA SER A 118 -8.92 16.56 11.83
C SER A 118 -8.91 15.23 12.59
N PRO A 119 -9.19 15.20 13.91
CA PRO A 119 -9.35 13.95 14.66
C PRO A 119 -10.42 13.01 14.09
N GLN A 120 -11.39 13.56 13.38
CA GLN A 120 -12.50 12.84 12.75
C GLN A 120 -12.24 12.47 11.30
N PHE A 121 -10.97 12.49 10.85
CA PHE A 121 -10.65 12.13 9.48
C PHE A 121 -11.15 10.72 9.14
N ARG A 122 -11.53 10.54 7.88
CA ARG A 122 -11.89 9.24 7.31
C ARG A 122 -10.92 8.88 6.21
N GLU A 123 -10.51 7.64 6.20
CA GLU A 123 -9.76 7.08 5.08
C GLU A 123 -10.68 6.98 3.87
N LEU A 124 -10.20 7.45 2.72
CA LEU A 124 -10.91 7.26 1.46
C LEU A 124 -10.61 5.86 0.94
N ASP A 125 -11.66 5.12 0.60
CA ASP A 125 -11.53 3.92 -0.22
C ASP A 125 -11.25 4.29 -1.69
N GLU A 126 -10.96 3.31 -2.53
CA GLU A 126 -10.64 3.54 -3.95
C GLU A 126 -11.77 4.28 -4.69
N ARG A 127 -13.03 3.99 -4.33
CA ARG A 127 -14.19 4.65 -4.91
C ARG A 127 -14.28 6.12 -4.48
N GLY A 128 -14.17 6.40 -3.20
CA GLY A 128 -14.20 7.77 -2.68
C GLY A 128 -13.02 8.60 -3.19
N GLN A 129 -11.85 7.98 -3.36
CA GLN A 129 -10.69 8.60 -3.97
C GLN A 129 -10.98 8.98 -5.44
N ARG A 130 -11.55 8.08 -6.22
CA ARG A 130 -11.91 8.34 -7.62
C ARG A 130 -12.97 9.44 -7.74
N GLU A 131 -14.01 9.42 -6.90
CA GLU A 131 -15.03 10.47 -6.88
C GLU A 131 -14.43 11.85 -6.54
N LEU A 132 -13.48 11.89 -5.60
CA LEU A 132 -12.78 13.13 -5.27
C LEU A 132 -11.92 13.62 -6.45
N TYR A 133 -11.20 12.74 -7.14
CA TYR A 133 -10.45 13.11 -8.33
C TYR A 133 -11.32 13.71 -9.42
N LEU A 134 -12.47 13.09 -9.71
CA LEU A 134 -13.40 13.61 -10.73
C LEU A 134 -13.92 15.01 -10.37
N LYS A 135 -14.24 15.26 -9.09
CA LYS A 135 -14.64 16.60 -8.62
C LYS A 135 -13.52 17.62 -8.79
N VAL A 136 -12.28 17.27 -8.47
CA VAL A 136 -11.13 18.14 -8.64
C VAL A 136 -10.89 18.45 -10.11
N LEU A 137 -10.99 17.47 -11.01
CA LEU A 137 -10.85 17.65 -12.45
C LEU A 137 -11.95 18.58 -13.01
N GLU A 138 -13.17 18.45 -12.53
CA GLU A 138 -14.26 19.35 -12.88
C GLU A 138 -13.97 20.79 -12.44
N LEU A 139 -13.40 21.00 -11.25
CA LEU A 139 -13.02 22.33 -10.78
C LEU A 139 -11.88 22.91 -11.64
N ILE A 140 -10.86 22.12 -11.95
CA ILE A 140 -9.73 22.53 -12.79
C ILE A 140 -10.19 22.93 -14.20
N SER A 141 -11.15 22.20 -14.77
CA SER A 141 -11.67 22.50 -16.11
C SER A 141 -12.49 23.79 -16.19
N LYS A 142 -13.04 24.23 -15.05
CA LYS A 142 -13.85 25.46 -14.95
C LYS A 142 -13.08 26.69 -14.49
N ASP A 143 -11.90 26.48 -13.88
CA ASP A 143 -11.06 27.56 -13.37
C ASP A 143 -10.24 28.18 -14.49
N LYS A 144 -10.42 29.48 -14.73
CA LYS A 144 -9.74 30.25 -15.79
C LYS A 144 -8.23 30.20 -15.72
N LEU A 145 -7.63 30.01 -14.54
CA LEU A 145 -6.19 29.96 -14.38
C LEU A 145 -5.59 28.63 -14.82
N THR A 146 -6.35 27.55 -14.69
CA THR A 146 -5.87 26.19 -14.96
C THR A 146 -6.44 25.62 -16.26
N GLN A 147 -7.51 26.20 -16.79
CA GLN A 147 -8.21 25.70 -17.97
C GLN A 147 -7.29 25.60 -19.19
N GLU A 148 -6.51 26.62 -19.50
CA GLU A 148 -5.61 26.62 -20.65
C GLU A 148 -4.57 25.51 -20.57
N SER A 149 -3.95 25.33 -19.40
CA SER A 149 -3.01 24.25 -19.15
C SER A 149 -3.66 22.88 -19.25
N PHE A 150 -4.89 22.74 -18.79
CA PHE A 150 -5.65 21.49 -18.86
C PHE A 150 -6.04 21.16 -20.31
N GLU A 151 -6.48 22.12 -21.10
CA GLU A 151 -6.75 21.96 -22.55
C GLU A 151 -5.49 21.58 -23.32
N HIS A 152 -4.35 22.20 -23.00
CA HIS A 152 -3.07 21.85 -23.59
C HIS A 152 -2.66 20.40 -23.24
N PHE A 153 -2.84 20.01 -21.99
CA PHE A 153 -2.63 18.62 -21.56
C PHE A 153 -3.52 17.64 -22.34
N LEU A 154 -4.82 17.94 -22.51
CA LEU A 154 -5.76 17.09 -23.26
C LEU A 154 -5.37 16.91 -24.73
N LYS A 155 -4.75 17.94 -25.34
CA LYS A 155 -4.23 17.86 -26.72
C LYS A 155 -3.04 16.91 -26.85
N ILE A 156 -2.20 16.82 -25.81
CA ILE A 156 -1.03 15.94 -25.77
C ILE A 156 -1.43 14.53 -25.32
N ALA A 157 -2.28 14.42 -24.34
CA ALA A 157 -2.79 13.14 -23.85
C ALA A 157 -3.84 12.62 -24.83
N ASN A 158 -3.60 11.46 -25.44
CA ASN A 158 -4.54 10.85 -26.34
C ASN A 158 -5.91 10.71 -25.66
N ALA A 159 -6.98 11.17 -26.29
CA ALA A 159 -8.33 11.38 -25.71
C ALA A 159 -8.93 10.16 -24.98
N SER A 160 -8.44 8.94 -25.26
CA SER A 160 -8.95 7.71 -24.64
C SER A 160 -8.38 7.39 -23.27
N ASN A 161 -7.22 7.95 -22.85
CA ASN A 161 -6.50 7.53 -21.63
C ASN A 161 -6.07 8.68 -20.70
N TRP A 162 -6.56 9.89 -20.92
CA TRP A 162 -6.12 11.07 -20.17
C TRP A 162 -6.39 10.97 -18.65
N GLU A 163 -7.50 10.38 -18.24
CA GLU A 163 -7.81 10.17 -16.81
C GLU A 163 -6.77 9.25 -16.14
N GLU A 164 -6.41 8.16 -16.81
CA GLU A 164 -5.41 7.22 -16.30
C GLU A 164 -4.02 7.87 -16.20
N ILE A 165 -3.67 8.72 -17.16
CA ILE A 165 -2.41 9.47 -17.14
C ILE A 165 -2.40 10.42 -15.94
N ILE A 166 -3.47 11.19 -15.72
CA ILE A 166 -3.58 12.09 -14.56
C ILE A 166 -3.48 11.29 -13.25
N LEU A 167 -4.19 10.18 -13.11
CA LEU A 167 -4.11 9.34 -11.92
C LEU A 167 -2.69 8.83 -11.66
N LYS A 168 -1.96 8.43 -12.71
CA LYS A 168 -0.54 8.05 -12.63
C LYS A 168 0.34 9.22 -12.19
N ILE A 169 0.13 10.42 -12.73
CA ILE A 169 0.86 11.63 -12.33
C ILE A 169 0.60 11.94 -10.85
N VAL A 170 -0.66 11.95 -10.42
CA VAL A 170 -1.04 12.22 -9.04
C VAL A 170 -0.46 11.16 -8.08
N SER A 171 -0.43 9.89 -8.46
CA SER A 171 0.17 8.82 -7.66
C SER A 171 1.68 9.03 -7.44
N LYS A 172 2.35 9.70 -8.39
CA LYS A 172 3.78 10.03 -8.37
C LYS A 172 4.06 11.51 -8.08
N ARG A 173 3.10 12.23 -7.46
CA ARG A 173 3.22 13.68 -7.18
C ARG A 173 4.52 14.09 -6.50
N HIS A 174 5.11 13.21 -5.70
CA HIS A 174 6.39 13.48 -5.04
C HIS A 174 7.55 13.69 -6.04
N VAL A 175 7.48 13.10 -7.23
CA VAL A 175 8.46 13.30 -8.31
C VAL A 175 8.30 14.69 -8.93
N PHE A 176 7.05 15.19 -8.97
CA PHE A 176 6.70 16.48 -9.57
C PHE A 176 6.72 17.64 -8.56
N SER A 177 7.06 17.38 -7.30
CA SER A 177 7.12 18.41 -6.24
C SER A 177 8.28 19.41 -6.44
N LYS A 178 9.27 19.07 -7.26
CA LYS A 178 10.34 19.96 -7.68
C LYS A 178 10.09 20.37 -9.13
N ASN A 179 9.95 21.67 -9.37
CA ASN A 179 9.89 22.19 -10.73
C ASN A 179 11.20 21.82 -11.44
N LYS A 180 11.10 20.95 -12.40
CA LYS A 180 12.22 20.62 -13.30
C LYS A 180 12.07 21.43 -14.57
N SER A 181 13.15 22.03 -15.03
CA SER A 181 13.17 22.70 -16.32
C SER A 181 13.05 21.67 -17.45
N ARG A 182 12.58 22.13 -18.62
CA ARG A 182 12.53 21.28 -19.83
C ARG A 182 13.91 20.66 -20.14
N VAL A 183 14.97 21.43 -19.95
CA VAL A 183 16.36 20.98 -20.17
C VAL A 183 16.71 19.80 -19.27
N GLU A 184 16.46 19.90 -17.96
CA GLU A 184 16.73 18.81 -17.00
C GLU A 184 15.94 17.54 -17.32
N ILE A 185 14.72 17.68 -17.86
CA ILE A 185 13.90 16.53 -18.25
C ILE A 185 14.52 15.87 -19.49
N LEU A 186 14.87 16.63 -20.51
CA LEU A 186 15.48 16.11 -21.74
C LEU A 186 16.85 15.46 -21.47
N GLU A 187 17.68 16.07 -20.64
CA GLU A 187 18.96 15.51 -20.19
C GLU A 187 18.78 14.16 -19.47
N ALA A 188 17.74 14.02 -18.62
CA ALA A 188 17.44 12.77 -17.92
C ALA A 188 17.07 11.62 -18.88
N PHE A 189 16.61 11.95 -20.09
CA PHE A 189 16.33 11.00 -21.17
C PHE A 189 17.48 10.91 -22.20
N ASN A 190 18.63 11.54 -21.95
CA ASN A 190 19.75 11.67 -22.89
C ASN A 190 19.34 12.31 -24.24
N LEU A 191 18.33 13.19 -24.18
CA LEU A 191 17.85 13.94 -25.36
C LEU A 191 18.50 15.31 -25.37
N ASN A 192 18.94 15.73 -26.59
CA ASN A 192 19.53 17.05 -26.76
C ASN A 192 18.43 18.13 -26.71
N SER A 193 18.64 19.18 -25.93
CA SER A 193 17.63 20.24 -25.69
C SER A 193 17.30 21.06 -26.96
N ASN A 194 18.16 20.98 -28.00
CA ASN A 194 18.06 21.75 -29.23
C ASN A 194 17.50 20.94 -30.41
N VAL A 195 17.19 19.64 -30.23
CA VAL A 195 16.68 18.81 -31.32
C VAL A 195 15.16 18.92 -31.38
N SER A 196 14.61 19.28 -32.53
CA SER A 196 13.17 19.22 -32.78
C SER A 196 12.77 17.76 -33.11
N ILE A 197 11.47 17.44 -32.90
CA ILE A 197 10.93 16.13 -33.29
C ILE A 197 11.18 15.85 -34.79
N ASP A 198 11.09 16.88 -35.63
CA ASP A 198 11.33 16.76 -37.05
C ASP A 198 12.79 16.43 -37.39
N ASP A 199 13.75 16.97 -36.61
CA ASP A 199 15.17 16.65 -36.78
C ASP A 199 15.47 15.20 -36.37
N ASP A 200 14.88 14.71 -35.27
CA ASP A 200 15.00 13.32 -34.82
C ASP A 200 14.39 12.35 -35.82
N ILE A 201 13.19 12.66 -36.34
CA ILE A 201 12.55 11.86 -37.38
C ILE A 201 13.43 11.85 -38.66
N SER A 202 13.97 12.98 -39.02
CA SER A 202 14.84 13.11 -40.22
C SER A 202 16.17 12.36 -40.07
N ALA A 203 16.70 12.24 -38.85
CA ALA A 203 17.93 11.50 -38.56
C ALA A 203 17.73 9.97 -38.55
N HIS A 204 16.52 9.49 -38.23
CA HIS A 204 16.24 8.05 -38.08
C HIS A 204 15.55 7.42 -39.31
N PHE A 205 14.98 8.21 -40.18
CA PHE A 205 14.30 7.74 -41.40
C PHE A 205 14.96 8.23 -42.65
N GLU A 206 15.24 7.35 -43.61
CA GLU A 206 15.69 7.74 -44.93
C GLU A 206 14.67 8.67 -45.60
N GLN A 207 15.14 9.62 -46.40
CA GLN A 207 14.30 10.63 -47.04
C GLN A 207 13.14 10.02 -47.85
N ASN A 208 13.36 8.85 -48.45
CA ASN A 208 12.33 8.10 -49.16
C ASN A 208 11.19 7.62 -48.26
N THR A 209 11.49 7.17 -47.03
CA THR A 209 10.50 6.74 -46.05
C THR A 209 9.66 7.91 -45.54
N LEU A 210 10.30 9.07 -45.31
CA LEU A 210 9.61 10.31 -44.93
C LEU A 210 8.65 10.79 -46.03
N ASN A 211 9.07 10.71 -47.31
CA ASN A 211 8.21 11.06 -48.41
C ASN A 211 7.02 10.13 -48.57
N LEU A 212 7.20 8.82 -48.32
CA LEU A 212 6.12 7.84 -48.32
C LEU A 212 5.09 8.13 -47.18
N ILE A 213 5.57 8.42 -45.99
CA ILE A 213 4.71 8.77 -44.82
C ILE A 213 3.90 10.03 -45.12
N ARG A 214 4.53 11.07 -45.73
CA ARG A 214 3.81 12.29 -46.14
C ARG A 214 2.74 12.00 -47.19
N MET A 215 3.05 11.21 -48.21
CA MET A 215 2.09 10.80 -49.26
C MET A 215 0.88 10.04 -48.62
N ILE A 216 1.11 9.11 -47.71
CA ILE A 216 0.06 8.39 -47.03
C ILE A 216 -0.81 9.34 -46.17
N SER A 217 -0.18 10.26 -45.43
CA SER A 217 -0.89 11.28 -44.65
C SER A 217 -1.78 12.16 -45.48
N ASP A 218 -1.28 12.61 -46.66
CA ASP A 218 -2.02 13.46 -47.57
C ASP A 218 -3.18 12.70 -48.27
N CYS A 219 -3.00 11.41 -48.54
CA CYS A 219 -4.08 10.55 -49.05
C CYS A 219 -5.18 10.37 -48.03
N LEU A 220 -4.85 10.16 -46.75
CA LEU A 220 -5.81 9.99 -45.65
C LEU A 220 -6.60 11.29 -45.38
N LYS A 221 -5.96 12.46 -45.49
CA LYS A 221 -6.65 13.76 -45.35
C LYS A 221 -7.62 14.07 -46.49
N LYS A 222 -7.42 13.49 -47.67
CA LYS A 222 -8.30 13.69 -48.84
C LYS A 222 -9.49 12.73 -48.86
N SER A 223 -9.46 11.68 -48.01
CA SER A 223 -10.54 10.67 -47.91
C SER A 223 -11.47 10.89 -46.71
N SER A 224 -11.26 11.95 -45.92
CA SER A 224 -12.13 12.44 -44.85
C SER A 224 -12.83 13.71 -45.28
#